data_a7154e0cc43e381f4205d989eca66a72
#
_entry.id   a7154e0cc43e381f4205d989eca66a72
#
_cell.length_a   1.000
_cell.length_b   1.000
_cell.length_c   1.000
_cell.angle_alpha   90.00
_cell.angle_beta   90.00
_cell.angle_gamma   90.00
#
_symmetry.space_group_name_H-M   'P 1'
#
loop_
_entity.id
_entity.type
_entity.pdbx_description
1 polymer ?
#
loop_
_entity_poly.entity_id
_entity_poly.type
_entity_poly.pdbx_seq_one_letter_code
_entity_poly.pdbx_strand_id
1 'polypeptide(L)'
;MVSAILGINSTDLEALEVLMRLGKATAGILAAETGITGGAVTKMVDRLEKAGFILRETDPNDRRKVYITLHVNNLESKVLPLYQSLVGAVNALLDEYSPQEQQLIISFLSRSIQINREDMEKLAAEH
;
A
#
# COMPACT_ATOMS: atom_id res chain seq x y z
N MET A 1 6.97 9.81 -1.78
CA MET A 1 8.11 9.42 -0.92
C MET A 1 8.29 7.91 -0.85
N VAL A 2 7.25 7.14 -0.51
CA VAL A 2 7.33 5.66 -0.46
C VAL A 2 7.67 5.06 -1.83
N SER A 3 7.05 5.57 -2.90
CA SER A 3 7.32 5.10 -4.27
C SER A 3 8.80 5.28 -4.66
N ALA A 4 9.41 6.42 -4.31
CA ALA A 4 10.81 6.68 -4.60
C ALA A 4 11.74 5.72 -3.82
N ILE A 5 11.40 5.44 -2.58
CA ILE A 5 12.18 4.53 -1.71
C ILE A 5 12.13 3.09 -2.25
N LEU A 6 10.97 2.66 -2.72
CA LEU A 6 10.78 1.32 -3.30
C LEU A 6 11.27 1.21 -4.73
N GLY A 7 11.64 2.32 -5.38
CA GLY A 7 12.08 2.34 -6.77
C GLY A 7 10.95 2.11 -7.76
N ILE A 8 9.74 2.51 -7.41
CA ILE A 8 8.54 2.38 -8.26
C ILE A 8 7.93 3.77 -8.50
N ASN A 9 7.11 3.89 -9.54
CA ASN A 9 6.42 5.14 -9.85
C ASN A 9 5.05 5.20 -9.16
N SER A 10 4.37 6.36 -9.27
CA SER A 10 3.07 6.56 -8.62
C SER A 10 1.98 5.63 -9.13
N THR A 11 1.99 5.30 -10.42
CA THR A 11 1.02 4.36 -11.00
C THR A 11 1.24 2.94 -10.48
N ASP A 12 2.50 2.54 -10.34
CA ASP A 12 2.87 1.25 -9.74
C ASP A 12 2.34 1.18 -8.29
N LEU A 13 2.50 2.26 -7.53
CA LEU A 13 2.00 2.34 -6.16
C LEU A 13 0.48 2.22 -6.10
N GLU A 14 -0.24 2.91 -7.01
CA GLU A 14 -1.69 2.78 -7.11
C GLU A 14 -2.13 1.34 -7.37
N ALA A 15 -1.42 0.62 -8.23
CA ALA A 15 -1.70 -0.78 -8.51
C ALA A 15 -1.52 -1.65 -7.26
N LEU A 16 -0.45 -1.41 -6.49
CA LEU A 16 -0.22 -2.13 -5.24
C LEU A 16 -1.34 -1.84 -4.21
N GLU A 17 -1.80 -0.60 -4.14
CA GLU A 17 -2.91 -0.22 -3.26
C GLU A 17 -4.22 -0.91 -3.65
N VAL A 18 -4.49 -1.03 -4.96
CA VAL A 18 -5.66 -1.77 -5.47
C VAL A 18 -5.57 -3.24 -5.04
N LEU A 19 -4.40 -3.85 -5.18
CA LEU A 19 -4.19 -5.24 -4.77
C LEU A 19 -4.32 -5.43 -3.26
N MET A 20 -3.89 -4.46 -2.47
CA MET A 20 -4.11 -4.48 -1.02
C MET A 20 -5.60 -4.48 -0.68
N ARG A 21 -6.36 -3.66 -1.38
CA ARG A 21 -7.80 -3.52 -1.13
C ARG A 21 -8.60 -4.73 -1.60
N LEU A 22 -8.26 -5.28 -2.77
CA LEU A 22 -9.02 -6.36 -3.40
C LEU A 22 -8.50 -7.76 -3.07
N GLY A 23 -7.26 -7.88 -2.62
CA GLY A 23 -6.58 -9.16 -2.38
C GLY A 23 -5.97 -9.76 -3.63
N LYS A 24 -6.71 -9.79 -4.72
CA LYS A 24 -6.23 -10.23 -6.05
C LYS A 24 -7.03 -9.52 -7.13
N ALA A 25 -6.44 -9.40 -8.31
CA ALA A 25 -7.08 -8.76 -9.45
C ALA A 25 -6.53 -9.32 -10.76
N THR A 26 -7.37 -9.29 -11.81
CA THR A 26 -6.90 -9.55 -13.16
C THR A 26 -6.25 -8.29 -13.73
N ALA A 27 -5.50 -8.43 -14.83
CA ALA A 27 -4.93 -7.29 -15.53
C ALA A 27 -6.01 -6.29 -15.98
N GLY A 28 -7.18 -6.81 -16.40
CA GLY A 28 -8.31 -5.96 -16.77
C GLY A 28 -8.86 -5.13 -15.63
N ILE A 29 -8.95 -5.71 -14.44
CA ILE A 29 -9.37 -4.99 -13.22
C ILE A 29 -8.35 -3.91 -12.88
N LEU A 30 -7.06 -4.22 -12.94
CA LEU A 30 -6.02 -3.23 -12.68
C LEU A 30 -6.05 -2.09 -13.67
N ALA A 31 -6.30 -2.37 -14.95
CA ALA A 31 -6.45 -1.33 -15.97
C ALA A 31 -7.62 -0.41 -15.66
N ALA A 32 -8.77 -0.97 -15.29
CA ALA A 32 -9.97 -0.19 -14.95
C ALA A 32 -9.76 0.67 -13.72
N GLU A 33 -9.13 0.12 -12.68
CA GLU A 33 -8.92 0.81 -11.41
C GLU A 33 -7.83 1.90 -11.49
N THR A 34 -6.81 1.69 -12.29
CA THR A 34 -5.69 2.64 -12.43
C THR A 34 -5.86 3.61 -13.60
N GLY A 35 -6.81 3.34 -14.50
CA GLY A 35 -7.08 4.21 -15.65
C GLY A 35 -6.04 4.15 -16.76
N ILE A 36 -5.15 3.16 -16.77
CA ILE A 36 -4.13 3.01 -17.81
C ILE A 36 -4.55 1.94 -18.83
N THR A 37 -3.89 1.95 -19.99
CA THR A 37 -4.19 0.98 -21.07
C THR A 37 -3.78 -0.44 -20.70
N GLY A 38 -4.37 -1.44 -21.37
CA GLY A 38 -4.01 -2.83 -21.16
C GLY A 38 -2.53 -3.13 -21.44
N GLY A 39 -1.96 -2.50 -22.47
CA GLY A 39 -0.52 -2.64 -22.77
C GLY A 39 0.37 -2.05 -21.68
N ALA A 40 -0.03 -0.91 -21.12
CA ALA A 40 0.69 -0.29 -20.01
C ALA A 40 0.59 -1.14 -18.73
N VAL A 41 -0.57 -1.76 -18.48
CA VAL A 41 -0.74 -2.67 -17.34
C VAL A 41 0.18 -3.88 -17.48
N THR A 42 0.27 -4.48 -18.66
CA THR A 42 1.15 -5.63 -18.89
C THR A 42 2.59 -5.30 -18.56
N LYS A 43 3.08 -4.14 -19.02
CA LYS A 43 4.44 -3.69 -18.72
C LYS A 43 4.64 -3.42 -17.22
N MET A 44 3.65 -2.82 -16.58
CA MET A 44 3.68 -2.54 -15.15
C MET A 44 3.73 -3.83 -14.33
N VAL A 45 2.89 -4.80 -14.68
CA VAL A 45 2.84 -6.10 -14.00
C VAL A 45 4.19 -6.83 -14.16
N ASP A 46 4.77 -6.80 -15.37
CA ASP A 46 6.08 -7.40 -15.60
C ASP A 46 7.17 -6.76 -14.73
N ARG A 47 7.17 -5.43 -14.63
CA ARG A 47 8.12 -4.70 -13.76
C ARG A 47 7.95 -5.07 -12.29
N LEU A 48 6.72 -5.06 -11.81
CA LEU A 48 6.42 -5.33 -10.40
C LEU A 48 6.70 -6.79 -10.03
N GLU A 49 6.43 -7.71 -10.93
CA GLU A 49 6.77 -9.12 -10.71
C GLU A 49 8.28 -9.32 -10.67
N LYS A 50 9.01 -8.73 -11.60
CA LYS A 50 10.47 -8.79 -11.66
C LYS A 50 11.11 -8.16 -10.41
N ALA A 51 10.52 -7.07 -9.92
CA ALA A 51 10.97 -6.42 -8.69
C ALA A 51 10.62 -7.21 -7.42
N GLY A 52 9.77 -8.22 -7.53
CA GLY A 52 9.38 -9.08 -6.43
C GLY A 52 8.22 -8.56 -5.58
N PHE A 53 7.44 -7.59 -6.08
CA PHE A 53 6.32 -7.02 -5.34
C PHE A 53 5.01 -7.77 -5.53
N ILE A 54 4.87 -8.47 -6.65
CA ILE A 54 3.65 -9.19 -7.00
C ILE A 54 3.97 -10.59 -7.51
N LEU A 55 2.94 -11.43 -7.52
CA LEU A 55 2.97 -12.77 -8.07
C LEU A 55 1.80 -12.93 -9.04
N ARG A 56 1.99 -13.76 -10.07
CA ARG A 56 0.91 -14.20 -10.94
C ARG A 56 0.45 -15.58 -10.50
N GLU A 57 -0.86 -15.74 -10.37
CA GLU A 57 -1.48 -17.02 -10.01
C GLU A 57 -2.51 -17.42 -11.06
N THR A 58 -2.40 -18.63 -11.57
CA THR A 58 -3.38 -19.18 -12.49
C THR A 58 -4.58 -19.71 -11.70
N ASP A 59 -5.80 -19.44 -12.18
CA ASP A 59 -7.01 -19.98 -11.57
C ASP A 59 -7.00 -21.52 -11.70
N PRO A 60 -7.17 -22.27 -10.59
CA PRO A 60 -7.20 -23.74 -10.65
C PRO A 60 -8.30 -24.30 -11.53
N ASN A 61 -9.41 -23.58 -11.67
CA ASN A 61 -10.58 -24.01 -12.42
C ASN A 61 -10.60 -23.51 -13.86
N ASP A 62 -9.83 -22.45 -14.18
CA ASP A 62 -9.76 -21.90 -15.53
C ASP A 62 -8.36 -21.33 -15.79
N ARG A 63 -7.54 -22.09 -16.52
CA ARG A 63 -6.15 -21.71 -16.81
C ARG A 63 -6.02 -20.44 -17.64
N ARG A 64 -7.11 -19.96 -18.25
CA ARG A 64 -7.11 -18.72 -19.02
C ARG A 64 -7.16 -17.49 -18.12
N LYS A 65 -7.58 -17.67 -16.86
CA LYS A 65 -7.63 -16.58 -15.87
C LYS A 65 -6.32 -16.54 -15.09
N VAL A 66 -5.69 -15.37 -15.10
CA VAL A 66 -4.49 -15.12 -14.33
C VAL A 66 -4.79 -14.00 -13.34
N TYR A 67 -4.59 -14.27 -12.07
CA TYR A 67 -4.74 -13.29 -11.02
C TYR A 67 -3.38 -12.76 -10.60
N ILE A 68 -3.36 -11.50 -10.24
CA ILE A 68 -2.19 -10.81 -9.74
C ILE A 68 -2.41 -10.58 -8.24
N THR A 69 -1.45 -10.96 -7.42
CA THR A 69 -1.51 -10.82 -5.97
C THR A 69 -0.24 -10.16 -5.45
N LEU A 70 -0.30 -9.58 -4.27
CA LEU A 70 0.89 -9.05 -3.62
C LEU A 70 1.79 -10.18 -3.13
N HIS A 71 3.10 -10.01 -3.30
CA HIS A 71 4.08 -10.88 -2.67
C HIS A 71 4.34 -10.35 -1.26
N VAL A 72 3.44 -10.68 -0.34
CA VAL A 72 3.38 -10.09 1.02
C VAL A 72 4.71 -10.24 1.76
N ASN A 73 5.27 -11.43 1.79
CA ASN A 73 6.53 -11.68 2.51
C ASN A 73 7.68 -10.81 1.98
N ASN A 74 7.79 -10.67 0.67
CA ASN A 74 8.84 -9.88 0.06
C ASN A 74 8.64 -8.37 0.30
N LEU A 75 7.39 -7.91 0.22
CA LEU A 75 7.04 -6.52 0.52
C LEU A 75 7.36 -6.19 1.98
N GLU A 76 6.98 -7.04 2.90
CA GLU A 76 7.28 -6.87 4.32
C GLU A 76 8.78 -6.78 4.57
N SER A 77 9.58 -7.67 3.94
CA SER A 77 11.03 -7.66 4.11
C SER A 77 11.69 -6.38 3.60
N LYS A 78 11.11 -5.73 2.59
CA LYS A 78 11.62 -4.47 2.02
C LYS A 78 11.13 -3.23 2.75
N VAL A 79 9.88 -3.25 3.20
CA VAL A 79 9.22 -2.10 3.83
C VAL A 79 9.51 -2.05 5.32
N LEU A 80 9.56 -3.20 5.99
CA LEU A 80 9.70 -3.28 7.44
C LEU A 80 10.95 -2.56 7.98
N PRO A 81 12.16 -2.72 7.40
CA PRO A 81 13.34 -1.98 7.89
C PRO A 81 13.16 -0.47 7.82
N LEU A 82 12.50 0.04 6.76
CA LEU A 82 12.22 1.47 6.61
C LEU A 82 11.25 1.95 7.69
N TYR A 83 10.24 1.16 7.96
CA TYR A 83 9.24 1.45 8.99
C TYR A 83 9.86 1.44 10.37
N GLN A 84 10.72 0.49 10.67
CA GLN A 84 11.43 0.39 11.96
C GLN A 84 12.35 1.59 12.18
N SER A 85 13.04 2.04 11.14
CA SER A 85 13.89 3.23 11.20
C SER A 85 13.07 4.48 11.55
N LEU A 86 11.93 4.65 10.90
CA LEU A 86 11.02 5.78 11.18
C LEU A 86 10.47 5.72 12.59
N VAL A 87 10.00 4.56 13.01
CA VAL A 87 9.46 4.35 14.38
C VAL A 87 10.52 4.65 15.43
N GLY A 88 11.75 4.20 15.20
CA GLY A 88 12.87 4.49 16.11
C GLY A 88 13.15 5.98 16.22
N ALA A 89 13.16 6.68 15.09
CA ALA A 89 13.40 8.14 15.08
C ALA A 89 12.27 8.90 15.77
N VAL A 90 11.01 8.51 15.55
CA VAL A 90 9.86 9.14 16.19
C VAL A 90 9.85 8.86 17.70
N ASN A 91 10.19 7.65 18.12
CA ASN A 91 10.29 7.32 19.54
C ASN A 91 11.40 8.12 20.23
N ALA A 92 12.54 8.29 19.59
CA ALA A 92 13.64 9.11 20.12
C ALA A 92 13.19 10.58 20.28
N LEU A 93 12.45 11.10 19.31
CA LEU A 93 11.87 12.44 19.41
C LEU A 93 10.89 12.54 20.59
N LEU A 94 10.02 11.54 20.74
CA LEU A 94 9.00 11.51 21.79
C LEU A 94 9.65 11.49 23.19
N ASP A 95 10.81 10.83 23.33
CA ASP A 95 11.55 10.77 24.59
C ASP A 95 12.07 12.14 25.05
N GLU A 96 12.13 13.14 24.17
CA GLU A 96 12.51 14.51 24.53
C GLU A 96 11.39 15.27 25.25
N TYR A 97 10.18 14.71 25.29
CA TYR A 97 9.01 15.32 25.91
C TYR A 97 8.71 14.69 27.26
N SER A 98 8.10 15.44 28.17
CA SER A 98 7.69 14.92 29.48
C SER A 98 6.57 13.87 29.33
N PRO A 99 6.35 13.00 30.32
CA PRO A 99 5.24 12.03 30.28
C PRO A 99 3.88 12.67 30.03
N GLN A 100 3.61 13.84 30.61
CA GLN A 100 2.36 14.57 30.42
C GLN A 100 2.24 15.10 29.00
N GLU A 101 3.33 15.63 28.45
CA GLU A 101 3.38 16.11 27.07
C GLU A 101 3.20 14.96 26.10
N GLN A 102 3.82 13.80 26.35
CA GLN A 102 3.67 12.61 25.55
C GLN A 102 2.21 12.16 25.50
N GLN A 103 1.51 12.16 26.63
CA GLN A 103 0.09 11.81 26.68
C GLN A 103 -0.76 12.76 25.85
N LEU A 104 -0.46 14.06 25.92
CA LEU A 104 -1.17 15.07 25.12
C LEU A 104 -0.97 14.85 23.64
N ILE A 105 0.28 14.60 23.22
CA ILE A 105 0.63 14.34 21.82
C ILE A 105 -0.07 13.09 21.32
N ILE A 106 -0.03 11.99 22.08
CA ILE A 106 -0.67 10.73 21.74
C ILE A 106 -2.19 10.92 21.62
N SER A 107 -2.79 11.65 22.55
CA SER A 107 -4.21 11.96 22.52
C SER A 107 -4.59 12.73 21.25
N PHE A 108 -3.82 13.75 20.90
CA PHE A 108 -4.06 14.53 19.68
C PHE A 108 -3.97 13.66 18.43
N LEU A 109 -2.91 12.86 18.31
CA LEU A 109 -2.72 12.00 17.14
C LEU A 109 -3.82 10.95 17.04
N SER A 110 -4.18 10.31 18.13
CA SER A 110 -5.24 9.30 18.17
C SER A 110 -6.60 9.88 17.74
N ARG A 111 -6.91 11.06 18.24
CA ARG A 111 -8.18 11.75 17.89
C ARG A 111 -8.16 12.24 16.45
N SER A 112 -7.01 12.69 15.95
CA SER A 112 -6.85 13.10 14.55
C SER A 112 -7.07 11.93 13.61
N ILE A 113 -6.52 10.76 13.94
CA ILE A 113 -6.70 9.53 13.17
C ILE A 113 -8.19 9.14 13.15
N GLN A 114 -8.86 9.23 14.28
CA GLN A 114 -10.29 8.91 14.37
C GLN A 114 -11.13 9.86 13.52
N ILE A 115 -10.87 11.16 13.56
CA ILE A 115 -11.56 12.16 12.74
C ILE A 115 -11.35 11.86 11.25
N ASN A 116 -10.11 11.57 10.86
CA ASN A 116 -9.79 11.25 9.47
C ASN A 116 -10.53 10.00 8.99
N ARG A 117 -10.58 8.97 9.84
CA ARG A 117 -11.29 7.72 9.52
C ARG A 117 -12.78 7.96 9.33
N GLU A 118 -13.41 8.72 10.23
CA GLU A 118 -14.84 9.05 10.15
C GLU A 118 -15.15 9.88 8.91
N ASP A 119 -14.29 10.83 8.57
CA ASP A 119 -14.46 11.66 7.38
C ASP A 119 -14.35 10.84 6.10
N MET A 120 -13.39 9.93 6.03
CA MET A 120 -13.24 9.02 4.90
C MET A 120 -14.45 8.10 4.74
N GLU A 121 -15.00 7.60 5.84
CA GLU A 121 -16.23 6.79 5.83
C GLU A 121 -17.42 7.58 5.28
N LYS A 122 -17.57 8.84 5.66
CA LYS A 122 -18.62 9.73 5.13
C LYS A 122 -18.47 9.93 3.63
N LEU A 123 -17.24 10.21 3.16
CA LEU A 123 -16.99 10.41 1.73
C LEU A 123 -17.26 9.13 0.93
N ALA A 124 -16.92 7.98 1.47
CA ALA A 124 -17.20 6.69 0.83
C ALA A 124 -18.72 6.42 0.75
N ALA A 125 -19.49 6.82 1.77
CA ALA A 125 -20.93 6.64 1.80
C ALA A 125 -21.68 7.55 0.81
N GLU A 126 -21.09 8.72 0.47
CA GLU A 126 -21.68 9.67 -0.49
C GLU A 126 -21.40 9.29 -1.95
N HIS A 127 -20.50 8.37 -2.20
CA HIS A 127 -20.09 7.90 -3.52
C HIS A 127 -20.29 6.40 -3.66
#